data_89f76d48556ae3a72c5a42b7ab9f5f7a
#
_entry.id   89f76d48556ae3a72c5a42b7ab9f5f7a
#
_cell.length_a   1.000
_cell.length_b   1.000
_cell.length_c   1.000
_cell.angle_alpha   90.00
_cell.angle_beta   90.00
_cell.angle_gamma   90.00
#
_symmetry.space_group_name_H-M   'P 1'
#
loop_
_entity.id
_entity.type
_entity.pdbx_description
1 polymer ?
#
loop_
_entity_poly.entity_id
_entity_poly.type
_entity_poly.pdbx_seq_one_letter_code
_entity_poly.pdbx_strand_id
1 'polypeptide(L)'
;GFGQNPAMLATAVELNLGIIWLIMNNNAFGTIAGLQKAHYGITYGTTFPGTSEEPENGPDYSKIAEAYGAVGIKINSASELLPSLRGAIASNKPTVIDVAMINNPTPTTGHWNILDIYSPDKNVSHVST
;
A
#
# COMPACT_ATOMS: atom_id res chain seq x y z
N GLY A 1 5.26 -0.22 -1.26
CA GLY A 1 5.49 0.14 -2.66
C GLY A 1 5.82 1.61 -2.82
N PHE A 2 4.83 2.48 -2.74
CA PHE A 2 5.01 3.93 -2.99
C PHE A 2 6.11 4.59 -2.14
N GLY A 3 6.18 4.25 -0.85
CA GLY A 3 7.18 4.81 0.07
C GLY A 3 8.64 4.51 -0.30
N GLN A 4 8.88 3.57 -1.21
CA GLN A 4 10.24 3.26 -1.67
C GLN A 4 10.77 4.26 -2.70
N ASN A 5 9.89 4.90 -3.48
CA ASN A 5 10.29 5.87 -4.48
C ASN A 5 9.25 6.98 -4.70
N PRO A 6 9.05 7.88 -3.73
CA PRO A 6 8.17 9.03 -3.91
C PRO A 6 8.75 10.08 -4.86
N ALA A 7 10.05 10.01 -5.18
CA ALA A 7 10.73 11.00 -6.01
C ALA A 7 10.15 11.09 -7.44
N MET A 8 9.47 10.06 -7.93
CA MET A 8 8.76 10.12 -9.23
C MET A 8 7.65 11.20 -9.26
N LEU A 9 7.19 11.68 -8.10
CA LEU A 9 6.27 12.81 -8.01
C LEU A 9 6.89 14.10 -8.60
N ALA A 10 8.18 14.33 -8.38
CA ALA A 10 8.87 15.51 -8.92
C ALA A 10 8.73 15.57 -10.45
N THR A 11 8.99 14.47 -11.13
CA THR A 11 8.85 14.38 -12.59
C THR A 11 7.41 14.59 -13.04
N ALA A 12 6.44 14.01 -12.34
CA ALA A 12 5.04 14.19 -12.68
C ALA A 12 4.57 15.64 -12.52
N VAL A 13 5.04 16.32 -11.48
CA VAL A 13 4.76 17.73 -11.23
C VAL A 13 5.42 18.60 -12.29
N GLU A 14 6.71 18.39 -12.57
CA GLU A 14 7.46 19.15 -13.58
C GLU A 14 6.83 19.05 -14.97
N LEU A 15 6.41 17.86 -15.36
CA LEU A 15 5.80 17.60 -16.67
C LEU A 15 4.26 17.78 -16.68
N ASN A 16 3.68 18.19 -15.56
CA ASN A 16 2.22 18.34 -15.37
C ASN A 16 1.42 17.12 -15.85
N LEU A 17 1.84 15.94 -15.43
CA LEU A 17 1.19 14.68 -15.79
C LEU A 17 0.01 14.39 -14.86
N GLY A 18 -1.18 14.15 -15.41
CA GLY A 18 -2.39 13.81 -14.64
C GLY A 18 -2.39 12.37 -14.09
N ILE A 19 -1.28 11.97 -13.48
CA ILE A 19 -1.12 10.63 -12.87
C ILE A 19 -1.77 10.60 -11.50
N ILE A 20 -2.50 9.52 -11.20
CA ILE A 20 -3.11 9.28 -9.90
C ILE A 20 -2.46 8.07 -9.25
N TRP A 21 -1.86 8.25 -8.07
CA TRP A 21 -1.41 7.18 -7.21
C TRP A 21 -2.46 6.91 -6.14
N LEU A 22 -3.13 5.77 -6.24
CA LEU A 22 -4.05 5.29 -5.21
C LEU A 22 -3.29 4.37 -4.26
N ILE A 23 -3.01 4.85 -3.06
CA ILE A 23 -2.22 4.13 -2.07
C ILE A 23 -3.15 3.49 -1.05
N MET A 24 -3.17 2.16 -1.04
CA MET A 24 -3.89 1.37 -0.04
C MET A 24 -2.99 1.25 1.21
N ASN A 25 -3.06 2.27 2.07
CA ASN A 25 -2.14 2.45 3.18
C ASN A 25 -2.59 1.67 4.42
N ASN A 26 -2.02 0.50 4.62
CA ASN A 26 -2.22 -0.31 5.83
C ASN A 26 -1.12 -0.12 6.87
N ASN A 27 -0.23 0.85 6.70
CA ASN A 27 0.91 1.13 7.57
C ASN A 27 1.80 -0.09 7.88
N ALA A 28 1.90 -1.02 6.93
CA ALA A 28 2.67 -2.24 7.11
C ALA A 28 3.19 -2.80 5.79
N PHE A 29 4.20 -3.65 5.89
CA PHE A 29 4.54 -4.61 4.83
C PHE A 29 3.58 -5.80 4.92
N GLY A 30 2.31 -5.59 4.56
CA GLY A 30 1.19 -6.49 4.87
C GLY A 30 1.39 -7.92 4.38
N THR A 31 1.88 -8.12 3.16
CA THR A 31 2.18 -9.46 2.61
C THR A 31 3.24 -10.16 3.46
N ILE A 32 4.31 -9.46 3.84
CA ILE A 32 5.38 -10.03 4.67
C ILE A 32 4.84 -10.35 6.07
N ALA A 33 4.06 -9.44 6.67
CA ALA A 33 3.41 -9.67 7.95
C ALA A 33 2.49 -10.91 7.91
N GLY A 34 1.73 -11.08 6.84
CA GLY A 34 0.88 -12.25 6.62
C GLY A 34 1.67 -13.56 6.56
N LEU A 35 2.78 -13.57 5.84
CA LEU A 35 3.68 -14.72 5.76
C LEU A 35 4.32 -15.04 7.13
N GLN A 36 4.80 -14.04 7.84
CA GLN A 36 5.35 -14.22 9.18
C GLN A 36 4.30 -14.80 10.13
N LYS A 37 3.08 -14.26 10.09
CA LYS A 37 1.98 -14.76 10.92
C LYS A 37 1.63 -16.21 10.60
N ALA A 38 1.62 -16.57 9.33
CA ALA A 38 1.33 -17.93 8.89
C ALA A 38 2.39 -18.95 9.33
N HIS A 39 3.69 -18.58 9.24
CA HIS A 39 4.79 -19.51 9.52
C HIS A 39 5.24 -19.51 10.98
N TYR A 40 5.21 -18.35 11.63
CA TYR A 40 5.80 -18.17 12.96
C TYR A 40 4.76 -17.80 14.03
N GLY A 41 3.51 -17.56 13.65
CA GLY A 41 2.45 -17.12 14.56
C GLY A 41 2.59 -15.67 15.05
N ILE A 42 3.68 -14.98 14.71
CA ILE A 42 3.99 -13.61 15.13
C ILE A 42 4.42 -12.78 13.92
N THR A 43 4.41 -11.46 14.10
CA THR A 43 4.97 -10.50 13.13
C THR A 43 6.13 -9.75 13.78
N TYR A 44 7.16 -9.42 13.01
CA TYR A 44 8.31 -8.67 13.50
C TYR A 44 8.85 -7.70 12.44
N GLY A 45 8.97 -6.42 12.82
CA GLY A 45 9.54 -5.39 11.96
C GLY A 45 8.75 -5.07 10.68
N THR A 46 7.51 -5.54 10.58
CA THR A 46 6.68 -5.40 9.38
C THR A 46 5.54 -4.40 9.54
N THR A 47 5.34 -3.90 10.75
CA THR A 47 4.35 -2.88 11.07
C THR A 47 5.06 -1.56 11.35
N PHE A 48 4.60 -0.49 10.74
CA PHE A 48 5.15 0.85 11.00
C PHE A 48 4.67 1.38 12.35
N PRO A 49 5.48 2.20 13.04
CA PRO A 49 5.09 2.78 14.32
C PRO A 49 3.73 3.48 14.27
N GLY A 50 2.91 3.27 15.27
CA GLY A 50 1.60 3.89 15.39
C GLY A 50 0.45 3.16 14.71
N THR A 51 0.64 1.92 14.25
CA THR A 51 -0.25 1.32 13.25
C THR A 51 -1.41 0.49 13.76
N SER A 52 -1.36 -0.12 14.93
CA SER A 52 -2.42 -1.05 15.37
C SER A 52 -3.52 -0.36 16.15
N GLU A 53 -3.18 0.65 16.94
CA GLU A 53 -4.11 1.35 17.81
C GLU A 53 -4.33 2.80 17.38
N GLU A 54 -3.37 3.38 16.64
CA GLU A 54 -3.43 4.73 16.11
C GLU A 54 -2.97 4.73 14.64
N PRO A 55 -3.85 4.37 13.70
CA PRO A 55 -3.51 4.33 12.28
C PRO A 55 -3.05 5.68 11.70
N GLU A 56 -3.27 6.76 12.44
CA GLU A 56 -2.90 8.12 12.05
C GLU A 56 -1.39 8.40 12.17
N ASN A 57 -0.64 7.56 12.91
CA ASN A 57 0.78 7.77 13.18
C ASN A 57 1.72 7.12 12.17
N GLY A 58 1.18 6.46 11.15
CA GLY A 58 1.98 5.95 10.04
C GLY A 58 2.37 7.04 9.03
N PRO A 59 3.11 6.68 7.97
CA PRO A 59 3.45 7.63 6.92
C PRO A 59 2.19 8.23 6.28
N ASP A 60 2.14 9.55 6.23
CA ASP A 60 1.10 10.30 5.53
C ASP A 60 1.58 10.61 4.10
N TYR A 61 1.13 9.80 3.16
CA TYR A 61 1.54 9.94 1.76
C TYR A 61 0.89 11.13 1.07
N SER A 62 -0.23 11.64 1.57
CA SER A 62 -0.84 12.86 1.06
C SER A 62 0.05 14.07 1.32
N LYS A 63 0.64 14.17 2.52
CA LYS A 63 1.60 15.23 2.85
C LYS A 63 2.91 15.12 2.07
N ILE A 64 3.35 13.90 1.79
CA ILE A 64 4.51 13.68 0.91
C ILE A 64 4.21 14.24 -0.48
N ALA A 65 3.03 14.00 -1.03
CA ALA A 65 2.63 14.53 -2.32
C ALA A 65 2.63 16.07 -2.33
N GLU A 66 2.06 16.69 -1.31
CA GLU A 66 2.05 18.15 -1.16
C GLU A 66 3.46 18.75 -1.09
N ALA A 67 4.37 18.08 -0.37
CA ALA A 67 5.76 18.50 -0.29
C ALA A 67 6.49 18.48 -1.64
N TYR A 68 6.06 17.63 -2.56
CA TYR A 68 6.55 17.60 -3.95
C TYR A 68 5.78 18.54 -4.89
N GLY A 69 4.74 19.24 -4.43
CA GLY A 69 3.90 20.10 -5.25
C GLY A 69 2.77 19.38 -5.99
N ALA A 70 2.52 18.10 -5.69
CA ALA A 70 1.38 17.35 -6.19
C ALA A 70 0.13 17.56 -5.30
N VAL A 71 -1.02 17.12 -5.75
CA VAL A 71 -2.23 17.12 -4.94
C VAL A 71 -2.20 15.93 -3.99
N GLY A 72 -2.33 16.17 -2.68
CA GLY A 72 -2.46 15.15 -1.65
C GLY A 72 -3.89 15.06 -1.14
N ILE A 73 -4.46 13.85 -1.12
CA ILE A 73 -5.80 13.58 -0.58
C ILE A 73 -5.69 12.41 0.40
N LYS A 74 -6.13 12.61 1.63
CA LYS A 74 -6.23 11.55 2.63
C LYS A 74 -7.67 11.10 2.77
N ILE A 75 -7.91 9.79 2.73
CA ILE A 75 -9.24 9.18 2.84
C ILE A 75 -9.28 8.29 4.05
N ASN A 76 -10.23 8.53 4.94
CA ASN A 76 -10.47 7.74 6.14
C ASN A 76 -11.78 6.94 6.07
N SER A 77 -12.61 7.19 5.06
CA SER A 77 -13.90 6.52 4.86
C SER A 77 -14.06 6.03 3.43
N ALA A 78 -14.58 4.83 3.25
CA ALA A 78 -14.83 4.25 1.93
C ALA A 78 -15.77 5.13 1.05
N SER A 79 -16.68 5.89 1.65
CA SER A 79 -17.58 6.79 0.94
C SER A 79 -16.87 7.96 0.23
N GLU A 80 -15.68 8.33 0.70
CA GLU A 80 -14.87 9.42 0.12
C GLU A 80 -14.07 9.00 -1.11
N LEU A 81 -13.88 7.69 -1.30
CA LEU A 81 -12.99 7.18 -2.35
C LEU A 81 -13.46 7.56 -3.75
N LEU A 82 -14.69 7.28 -4.08
CA LEU A 82 -15.22 7.53 -5.43
C LEU A 82 -15.32 9.03 -5.77
N PRO A 83 -15.81 9.91 -4.88
CA PRO A 83 -15.78 11.35 -5.11
C PRO A 83 -14.34 11.88 -5.30
N SER A 84 -13.40 11.48 -4.46
CA SER A 84 -11.99 11.89 -4.54
C SER A 84 -11.33 11.46 -5.85
N LEU A 85 -11.56 10.22 -6.26
CA LEU A 85 -11.02 9.69 -7.51
C LEU A 85 -11.58 10.45 -8.73
N ARG A 86 -12.89 10.71 -8.75
CA ARG A 86 -13.53 11.51 -9.81
C ARG A 86 -12.97 12.93 -9.86
N GLY A 87 -12.78 13.57 -8.69
CA GLY A 87 -12.17 14.89 -8.59
C GLY A 87 -10.73 14.92 -9.11
N ALA A 88 -9.93 13.91 -8.75
CA ALA A 88 -8.55 13.76 -9.21
C ALA A 88 -8.49 13.60 -10.74
N ILE A 89 -9.34 12.75 -11.32
CA ILE A 89 -9.44 12.57 -12.78
C ILE A 89 -9.81 13.89 -13.46
N ALA A 90 -10.82 14.59 -12.95
CA ALA A 90 -11.29 15.85 -13.53
C ALA A 90 -10.25 16.97 -13.44
N SER A 91 -9.43 16.99 -12.38
CA SER A 91 -8.39 18.00 -12.19
C SER A 91 -7.23 17.85 -13.16
N ASN A 92 -6.99 16.64 -13.67
CA ASN A 92 -5.86 16.27 -14.52
C ASN A 92 -4.50 16.72 -13.94
N LYS A 93 -4.34 16.68 -12.62
CA LYS A 93 -3.10 17.03 -11.91
C LYS A 93 -2.47 15.81 -11.29
N PRO A 94 -1.12 15.80 -11.11
CA PRO A 94 -0.47 14.74 -10.32
C PRO A 94 -1.12 14.67 -8.93
N THR A 95 -1.68 13.51 -8.59
CA THR A 95 -2.47 13.36 -7.36
C THR A 95 -2.11 12.07 -6.64
N VAL A 96 -1.92 12.14 -5.34
CA VAL A 96 -1.82 10.98 -4.46
C VAL A 96 -3.08 10.91 -3.61
N ILE A 97 -3.74 9.78 -3.65
CA ILE A 97 -4.88 9.46 -2.78
C ILE A 97 -4.41 8.42 -1.77
N ASP A 98 -4.22 8.83 -0.53
CA ASP A 98 -3.81 7.99 0.59
C ASP A 98 -5.05 7.44 1.30
N VAL A 99 -5.33 6.15 1.09
CA VAL A 99 -6.51 5.47 1.62
C VAL A 99 -6.14 4.70 2.87
N ALA A 100 -6.65 5.11 4.02
CA ALA A 100 -6.46 4.39 5.27
C ALA A 100 -7.08 2.99 5.21
N MET A 101 -6.25 1.97 5.43
CA MET A 101 -6.65 0.57 5.43
C MET A 101 -6.45 -0.05 6.81
N ILE A 102 -7.32 -0.99 7.16
CA ILE A 102 -7.11 -1.80 8.35
C ILE A 102 -5.86 -2.68 8.14
N ASN A 103 -4.94 -2.62 9.09
CA ASN A 103 -3.81 -3.54 9.12
C ASN A 103 -4.28 -4.88 9.70
N ASN A 104 -4.67 -5.80 8.85
CA ASN A 104 -5.02 -7.15 9.23
C ASN A 104 -4.04 -8.14 8.56
N PRO A 105 -3.04 -8.65 9.30
CA PRO A 105 -2.06 -9.60 8.79
C PRO A 105 -2.65 -11.03 8.68
N THR A 106 -3.88 -11.14 8.22
CA THR A 106 -4.47 -12.44 7.90
C THR A 106 -3.79 -12.97 6.65
N PRO A 107 -3.30 -14.23 6.65
CA PRO A 107 -2.78 -14.84 5.45
C PRO A 107 -3.81 -14.77 4.34
N THR A 108 -3.40 -14.38 3.15
CA THR A 108 -4.25 -14.49 1.96
C THR A 108 -4.67 -15.96 1.81
N THR A 109 -5.92 -16.19 1.45
CA THR A 109 -6.54 -17.52 1.33
C THR A 109 -5.96 -18.33 0.17
N GLY A 110 -4.66 -18.55 0.18
CA GLY A 110 -3.97 -19.44 -0.74
C GLY A 110 -3.19 -20.47 0.05
N HIS A 111 -3.30 -21.72 -0.30
CA HIS A 111 -2.39 -22.74 0.22
C HIS A 111 -1.02 -22.57 -0.44
N TRP A 112 -0.25 -21.61 0.04
CA TRP A 112 1.12 -21.48 -0.45
C TRP A 112 2.04 -22.10 0.58
N ASN A 113 2.88 -22.96 0.12
CA ASN A 113 4.07 -23.30 0.87
C ASN A 113 5.22 -22.45 0.34
N ILE A 114 5.79 -21.60 1.18
CA ILE A 114 6.91 -20.74 0.78
C ILE A 114 8.11 -21.55 0.30
N LEU A 115 8.26 -22.77 0.81
CA LEU A 115 9.31 -23.70 0.36
C LEU A 115 9.10 -24.13 -1.10
N ASP A 116 7.87 -24.14 -1.61
CA ASP A 116 7.59 -24.48 -3.00
C ASP A 116 7.99 -23.37 -3.96
N ILE A 117 8.06 -22.11 -3.48
CA ILE A 117 8.47 -20.95 -4.28
C ILE A 117 9.99 -20.84 -4.35
N TYR A 118 10.67 -21.15 -3.24
CA TYR A 118 12.12 -20.92 -3.11
C TYR A 118 12.98 -22.19 -3.17
N SER A 119 12.38 -23.34 -3.36
CA SER A 119 13.11 -24.60 -3.47
C SER A 119 13.45 -24.88 -4.93
N PRO A 120 14.73 -24.89 -5.32
CA PRO A 120 15.13 -25.05 -6.72
C PRO A 120 14.83 -26.44 -7.30
N ASP A 121 14.51 -27.43 -6.45
CA ASP A 121 14.41 -28.84 -6.83
C ASP A 121 13.01 -29.42 -6.82
N LYS A 122 11.97 -28.59 -6.78
CA LYS A 122 10.61 -29.12 -6.73
C LYS A 122 9.82 -28.89 -8.02
N ASN A 123 9.40 -30.02 -8.57
CA ASN A 123 8.21 -30.02 -9.42
C ASN A 123 7.08 -29.32 -8.66
N VAL A 124 6.69 -28.15 -9.15
CA VAL A 124 5.59 -27.36 -8.59
C VAL A 124 4.39 -28.30 -8.50
N SER A 125 4.01 -28.68 -7.30
CA SER A 125 2.76 -29.40 -7.10
C SER A 125 1.65 -28.43 -7.50
N HIS A 126 1.00 -28.73 -8.61
CA HIS A 126 -0.09 -27.92 -9.12
C HIS A 126 -1.12 -27.73 -8.02
N VAL A 127 -1.41 -26.48 -7.71
CA VAL A 127 -2.53 -26.09 -6.87
C VAL A 127 -3.78 -26.67 -7.52
N SER A 128 -4.28 -27.76 -6.95
CA SER A 128 -5.59 -28.27 -7.32
C SER A 128 -6.63 -27.25 -6.84
N THR A 129 -7.34 -26.68 -7.80
CA THR A 129 -8.49 -25.79 -7.63
C THR A 129 -9.55 -26.34 -6.72
#